data_24f45658100d09011e49ae71a3e42ad9
#
_entry.id   24f45658100d09011e49ae71a3e42ad9
#
_cell.length_a   1.000
_cell.length_b   1.000
_cell.length_c   1.000
_cell.angle_alpha   90.00
_cell.angle_beta   90.00
_cell.angle_gamma   90.00
#
_symmetry.space_group_name_H-M   'P 1'
#
loop_
_entity.id
_entity.type
_entity.pdbx_description
1 polymer ?
#
loop_
_entity_poly.entity_id
_entity_poly.type
_entity_poly.pdbx_seq_one_letter_code
_entity_poly.pdbx_strand_id
1 'polypeptide(L)'
;MSMRFRTELAPHKAPFGIGHDEPVLLLGSCFSDSVGERLGLDGFDVLANPFGALYNPLSIENCLRRAVEERPYTAYDLRPGPRGFHCLDYATRFSGADAEAVLADVEGVRASVAEVLRRNPVVIVTLGTAYVFCEKETGMAVGNCHKFPAEYFERRRLPVPSA
;
A
#
# COMPACT_ATOMS: atom_id res chain seq x y z
N MET A 1 -29.93 -21.88 27.12
CA MET A 1 -28.59 -21.45 26.73
C MET A 1 -28.74 -20.48 25.54
N SER A 2 -28.40 -19.22 25.70
CA SER A 2 -28.42 -18.25 24.58
C SER A 2 -27.20 -18.53 23.72
N MET A 3 -27.44 -18.91 22.46
CA MET A 3 -26.35 -19.04 21.48
C MET A 3 -25.82 -17.64 21.16
N ARG A 4 -24.56 -17.35 21.49
CA ARG A 4 -23.87 -16.12 21.06
C ARG A 4 -23.33 -16.33 19.67
N PHE A 5 -23.84 -15.57 18.69
CA PHE A 5 -23.43 -15.62 17.28
C PHE A 5 -22.21 -14.75 16.96
N ARG A 6 -21.47 -14.29 17.97
CA ARG A 6 -20.25 -13.49 17.81
C ARG A 6 -19.17 -13.93 18.79
N THR A 7 -17.93 -13.86 18.37
CA THR A 7 -16.78 -13.96 19.27
C THR A 7 -16.52 -12.59 19.89
N GLU A 8 -16.55 -12.51 21.22
CA GLU A 8 -16.18 -11.30 21.94
C GLU A 8 -14.70 -11.38 22.28
N LEU A 9 -13.92 -10.43 21.75
CA LEU A 9 -12.51 -10.28 22.07
C LEU A 9 -12.38 -9.11 23.05
N ALA A 10 -11.72 -9.34 24.17
CA ALA A 10 -11.33 -8.26 25.07
C ALA A 10 -10.17 -7.48 24.41
N PRO A 11 -10.32 -6.18 24.15
CA PRO A 11 -9.24 -5.40 23.57
C PRO A 11 -8.09 -5.31 24.59
N HIS A 12 -6.88 -5.63 24.13
CA HIS A 12 -5.68 -5.36 24.90
C HIS A 12 -5.27 -3.89 24.71
N LYS A 13 -5.02 -3.21 25.82
CA LYS A 13 -4.50 -1.84 25.75
C LYS A 13 -3.09 -1.88 25.15
N ALA A 14 -2.88 -1.10 24.07
CA ALA A 14 -1.56 -0.93 23.51
C ALA A 14 -0.62 -0.27 24.55
N PRO A 15 0.69 -0.58 24.51
CA PRO A 15 1.67 0.00 25.44
C PRO A 15 1.96 1.49 25.13
N PHE A 16 1.37 2.05 24.09
CA PHE A 16 1.50 3.44 23.67
C PHE A 16 0.14 4.03 23.29
N GLY A 17 0.04 5.34 23.24
CA GLY A 17 -1.10 6.07 22.67
C GLY A 17 -0.71 6.76 21.40
N ILE A 18 -1.67 7.19 20.60
CA ILE A 18 -1.48 8.04 19.42
C ILE A 18 -2.12 9.38 19.72
N GLY A 19 -1.34 10.45 19.69
CA GLY A 19 -1.81 11.82 19.87
C GLY A 19 -2.32 12.44 18.56
N HIS A 20 -3.11 13.50 18.66
CA HIS A 20 -3.60 14.25 17.48
C HIS A 20 -2.50 15.08 16.80
N ASP A 21 -1.38 15.30 17.47
CA ASP A 21 -0.18 15.97 16.97
C ASP A 21 0.80 15.03 16.26
N GLU A 22 0.56 13.72 16.32
CA GLU A 22 1.36 12.69 15.66
C GLU A 22 0.73 12.31 14.32
N PRO A 23 1.45 12.39 13.19
CA PRO A 23 0.93 11.90 11.92
C PRO A 23 0.79 10.38 11.95
N VAL A 24 -0.26 9.89 11.30
CA VAL A 24 -0.56 8.45 11.18
C VAL A 24 -0.51 8.06 9.71
N LEU A 25 0.35 7.11 9.36
CA LEU A 25 0.42 6.51 8.03
C LEU A 25 -0.19 5.11 8.08
N LEU A 26 -1.32 4.92 7.41
CA LEU A 26 -1.95 3.60 7.27
C LEU A 26 -1.68 3.03 5.87
N LEU A 27 -1.24 1.77 5.84
CA LEU A 27 -0.92 1.05 4.62
C LEU A 27 -1.52 -0.35 4.64
N GLY A 28 -1.99 -0.82 3.51
CA GLY A 28 -2.38 -2.21 3.36
C GLY A 28 -3.73 -2.43 2.69
N SER A 29 -4.58 -3.25 3.31
CA SER A 29 -5.89 -3.62 2.77
C SER A 29 -6.90 -2.47 2.85
N CYS A 30 -8.08 -2.67 2.27
CA CYS A 30 -9.21 -1.71 2.40
C CYS A 30 -9.62 -1.45 3.85
N PHE A 31 -9.20 -2.29 4.81
CA PHE A 31 -9.39 -2.03 6.23
C PHE A 31 -8.63 -0.77 6.68
N SER A 32 -7.45 -0.52 6.12
CA SER A 32 -6.69 0.72 6.36
C SER A 32 -7.45 1.96 5.89
N ASP A 33 -8.19 1.87 4.77
CA ASP A 33 -9.03 2.99 4.30
C ASP A 33 -10.14 3.30 5.31
N SER A 34 -10.87 2.28 5.77
CA SER A 34 -11.96 2.44 6.73
C SER A 34 -11.49 2.97 8.09
N VAL A 35 -10.34 2.50 8.58
CA VAL A 35 -9.75 2.98 9.83
C VAL A 35 -9.25 4.41 9.66
N GLY A 36 -8.59 4.70 8.54
CA GLY A 36 -8.07 6.04 8.23
C GLY A 36 -9.18 7.09 8.13
N GLU A 37 -10.28 6.75 7.44
CA GLU A 37 -11.47 7.62 7.39
C GLU A 37 -12.00 7.93 8.79
N ARG A 38 -12.12 6.90 9.64
CA ARG A 38 -12.60 7.09 11.00
C ARG A 38 -11.66 7.96 11.85
N LEU A 39 -10.36 7.71 11.80
CA LEU A 39 -9.38 8.52 12.50
C LEU A 39 -9.39 9.97 12.03
N GLY A 40 -9.51 10.20 10.71
CA GLY A 40 -9.63 11.54 10.15
C GLY A 40 -10.89 12.28 10.63
N LEU A 41 -12.04 11.59 10.74
CA LEU A 41 -13.26 12.15 11.32
C LEU A 41 -13.11 12.48 12.81
N ASP A 42 -12.30 11.75 13.52
CA ASP A 42 -11.97 11.99 14.94
C ASP A 42 -10.83 13.02 15.12
N GLY A 43 -10.35 13.65 14.02
CA GLY A 43 -9.41 14.79 14.05
C GLY A 43 -7.93 14.43 14.03
N PHE A 44 -7.55 13.17 13.74
CA PHE A 44 -6.16 12.78 13.59
C PHE A 44 -5.60 13.23 12.23
N ASP A 45 -4.30 13.52 12.20
CA ASP A 45 -3.54 13.77 10.96
C ASP A 45 -3.19 12.42 10.29
N VAL A 46 -3.99 12.02 9.30
CA VAL A 46 -3.93 10.67 8.72
C VAL A 46 -3.65 10.69 7.23
N LEU A 47 -2.70 9.88 6.80
CA LEU A 47 -2.49 9.50 5.39
C LEU A 47 -2.79 7.99 5.25
N ALA A 48 -3.93 7.65 4.64
CA ALA A 48 -4.37 6.27 4.47
C ALA A 48 -4.21 5.80 3.02
N ASN A 49 -3.61 4.63 2.82
CA ASN A 49 -3.40 3.96 1.54
C ASN A 49 -3.03 4.91 0.39
N PRO A 50 -1.99 5.76 0.52
CA PRO A 50 -1.61 6.69 -0.52
C PRO A 50 -1.33 5.99 -1.86
N PHE A 51 -0.72 4.82 -1.83
CA PHE A 51 -0.45 3.95 -2.99
C PHE A 51 -1.71 3.22 -3.52
N GLY A 52 -2.87 3.38 -2.84
CA GLY A 52 -4.03 2.52 -2.93
C GLY A 52 -3.87 1.25 -2.10
N ALA A 53 -4.92 0.42 -2.05
CA ALA A 53 -4.88 -0.80 -1.25
C ALA A 53 -3.84 -1.80 -1.78
N LEU A 54 -2.88 -2.15 -0.92
CA LEU A 54 -1.84 -3.14 -1.15
C LEU A 54 -1.96 -4.24 -0.08
N TYR A 55 -2.02 -5.50 -0.49
CA TYR A 55 -2.40 -6.59 0.41
C TYR A 55 -1.22 -7.42 0.91
N ASN A 56 -0.09 -7.38 0.25
CA ASN A 56 1.08 -8.19 0.58
C ASN A 56 2.26 -7.35 1.09
N PRO A 57 3.11 -7.90 1.97
CA PRO A 57 4.19 -7.14 2.59
C PRO A 57 5.26 -6.66 1.62
N LEU A 58 5.57 -7.40 0.55
CA LEU A 58 6.62 -7.00 -0.39
C LEU A 58 6.23 -5.77 -1.20
N SER A 59 4.97 -5.67 -1.62
CA SER A 59 4.51 -4.48 -2.36
C SER A 59 4.51 -3.24 -1.49
N ILE A 60 4.10 -3.38 -0.22
CA ILE A 60 4.15 -2.28 0.76
C ILE A 60 5.61 -1.87 1.01
N GLU A 61 6.48 -2.85 1.20
CA GLU A 61 7.90 -2.64 1.43
C GLU A 61 8.57 -1.92 0.26
N ASN A 62 8.31 -2.35 -0.99
CA ASN A 62 8.83 -1.69 -2.19
C ASN A 62 8.45 -0.20 -2.26
N CYS A 63 7.17 0.10 -2.02
CA CYS A 63 6.67 1.48 -2.03
C CYS A 63 7.29 2.33 -0.91
N LEU A 64 7.35 1.79 0.31
CA LEU A 64 7.96 2.49 1.45
C LEU A 64 9.46 2.72 1.25
N ARG A 65 10.19 1.70 0.82
CA ARG A 65 11.63 1.80 0.55
C ARG A 65 11.89 2.90 -0.47
N ARG A 66 11.13 2.93 -1.56
CA ARG A 66 11.26 3.94 -2.61
C ARG A 66 11.01 5.36 -2.09
N ALA A 67 10.05 5.52 -1.16
CA ALA A 67 9.78 6.80 -0.51
C ALA A 67 10.90 7.20 0.46
N VAL A 68 11.41 6.27 1.28
CA VAL A 68 12.51 6.51 2.24
C VAL A 68 13.81 6.85 1.52
N GLU A 69 14.14 6.12 0.46
CA GLU A 69 15.33 6.36 -0.36
C GLU A 69 15.20 7.59 -1.27
N GLU A 70 14.03 8.23 -1.27
CA GLU A 70 13.68 9.35 -2.17
C GLU A 70 13.96 9.05 -3.66
N ARG A 71 13.87 7.77 -4.04
CA ARG A 71 14.14 7.32 -5.40
C ARG A 71 12.94 7.64 -6.31
N PRO A 72 13.10 8.55 -7.30
CA PRO A 72 11.98 8.96 -8.13
C PRO A 72 11.49 7.84 -9.04
N TYR A 73 10.21 7.90 -9.40
CA TYR A 73 9.66 7.14 -10.52
C TYR A 73 10.05 7.81 -11.83
N THR A 74 10.25 6.99 -12.85
CA THR A 74 10.61 7.43 -14.20
C THR A 74 9.68 6.77 -15.22
N ALA A 75 9.74 7.20 -16.48
CA ALA A 75 8.97 6.58 -17.55
C ALA A 75 9.25 5.07 -17.70
N TYR A 76 10.42 4.58 -17.28
CA TYR A 76 10.78 3.16 -17.30
C TYR A 76 10.05 2.33 -16.22
N ASP A 77 9.52 2.97 -15.22
CA ASP A 77 8.73 2.31 -14.16
C ASP A 77 7.26 2.11 -14.58
N LEU A 78 6.84 2.74 -15.68
CA LEU A 78 5.51 2.56 -16.23
C LEU A 78 5.48 1.44 -17.26
N ARG A 79 4.40 0.66 -17.26
CA ARG A 79 4.16 -0.40 -18.25
C ARG A 79 3.06 0.03 -19.21
N PRO A 80 3.33 0.07 -20.52
CA PRO A 80 2.28 0.24 -21.52
C PRO A 80 1.36 -0.99 -21.52
N GLY A 81 0.06 -0.77 -21.56
CA GLY A 81 -0.94 -1.82 -21.50
C GLY A 81 -2.26 -1.44 -22.16
N PRO A 82 -3.31 -2.27 -22.03
CA PRO A 82 -4.55 -2.13 -22.80
C PRO A 82 -5.31 -0.81 -22.66
N ARG A 83 -5.00 -0.03 -21.61
CA ARG A 83 -5.66 1.25 -21.32
C ARG A 83 -4.68 2.40 -21.15
N GLY A 84 -3.48 2.29 -21.71
CA GLY A 84 -2.43 3.28 -21.59
C GLY A 84 -1.29 2.82 -20.70
N PHE A 85 -0.84 3.65 -19.79
CA PHE A 85 0.33 3.42 -18.94
C PHE A 85 -0.08 3.07 -17.51
N HIS A 86 0.67 2.19 -16.85
CA HIS A 86 0.36 1.63 -15.54
C HIS A 86 1.59 1.61 -14.65
N CYS A 87 1.45 2.04 -13.41
CA CYS A 87 2.43 1.79 -12.37
C CYS A 87 2.07 0.49 -11.65
N LEU A 88 2.86 -0.57 -11.85
CA LEU A 88 2.58 -1.88 -11.26
C LEU A 88 2.80 -1.93 -9.73
N ASP A 89 3.53 -0.98 -9.16
CA ASP A 89 3.74 -0.89 -7.71
C ASP A 89 2.47 -0.43 -6.99
N TYR A 90 1.61 0.36 -7.66
CA TYR A 90 0.45 1.02 -7.07
C TYR A 90 -0.88 0.39 -7.52
N ALA A 91 -1.97 0.76 -6.85
CA ALA A 91 -3.31 0.29 -7.21
C ALA A 91 -3.78 0.82 -8.57
N THR A 92 -4.85 0.21 -9.10
CA THR A 92 -5.37 0.45 -10.47
C THR A 92 -5.63 1.91 -10.82
N ARG A 93 -5.92 2.76 -9.84
CA ARG A 93 -6.17 4.19 -10.09
C ARG A 93 -4.95 4.92 -10.68
N PHE A 94 -3.75 4.38 -10.48
CA PHE A 94 -2.50 4.93 -11.02
C PHE A 94 -2.20 4.35 -12.40
N SER A 95 -3.14 4.62 -13.31
CA SER A 95 -3.08 4.24 -14.72
C SER A 95 -3.88 5.24 -15.56
N GLY A 96 -3.45 5.46 -16.78
CA GLY A 96 -4.12 6.41 -17.69
C GLY A 96 -3.52 6.42 -19.09
N ALA A 97 -4.17 7.11 -20.01
CA ALA A 97 -3.71 7.22 -21.40
C ALA A 97 -2.43 8.06 -21.56
N ASP A 98 -2.23 9.01 -20.65
CA ASP A 98 -1.07 9.93 -20.67
C ASP A 98 -0.02 9.47 -19.66
N ALA A 99 1.15 9.10 -20.15
CA ALA A 99 2.27 8.64 -19.33
C ALA A 99 2.81 9.73 -18.39
N GLU A 100 2.85 10.98 -18.83
CA GLU A 100 3.36 12.09 -18.02
C GLU A 100 2.43 12.37 -16.85
N ALA A 101 1.12 12.35 -17.09
CA ALA A 101 0.13 12.51 -16.03
C ALA A 101 0.19 11.35 -15.01
N VAL A 102 0.29 10.10 -15.47
CA VAL A 102 0.43 8.94 -14.58
C VAL A 102 1.71 9.04 -13.76
N LEU A 103 2.82 9.44 -14.39
CA LEU A 103 4.10 9.59 -13.70
C LEU A 103 4.05 10.71 -12.65
N ALA A 104 3.42 11.84 -12.97
CA ALA A 104 3.25 12.95 -12.04
C ALA A 104 2.42 12.54 -10.80
N ASP A 105 1.32 11.79 -11.00
CA ASP A 105 0.49 11.28 -9.91
C ASP A 105 1.25 10.32 -9.01
N VAL A 106 1.98 9.36 -9.60
CA VAL A 106 2.77 8.37 -8.89
C VAL A 106 3.89 9.03 -8.08
N GLU A 107 4.59 9.98 -8.68
CA GLU A 107 5.69 10.70 -8.04
C GLU A 107 5.19 11.65 -6.95
N GLY A 108 4.05 12.29 -7.17
CA GLY A 108 3.39 13.12 -6.17
C GLY A 108 3.04 12.33 -4.91
N VAL A 109 2.54 11.10 -5.07
CA VAL A 109 2.27 10.20 -3.95
C VAL A 109 3.56 9.77 -3.24
N ARG A 110 4.60 9.37 -3.98
CA ARG A 110 5.89 9.01 -3.39
C ARG A 110 6.45 10.16 -2.53
N ALA A 111 6.44 11.38 -3.08
CA ALA A 111 6.93 12.57 -2.40
C ALA A 111 6.10 12.90 -1.14
N SER A 112 4.77 12.78 -1.21
CA SER A 112 3.88 12.97 -0.06
C SER A 112 4.18 11.96 1.06
N VAL A 113 4.39 10.68 0.72
CA VAL A 113 4.75 9.67 1.71
C VAL A 113 6.13 9.94 2.32
N ALA A 114 7.11 10.34 1.51
CA ALA A 114 8.43 10.73 2.01
C ALA A 114 8.35 11.89 3.02
N GLU A 115 7.48 12.88 2.75
CA GLU A 115 7.25 14.00 3.65
C GLU A 115 6.64 13.56 4.99
N VAL A 116 5.61 12.71 4.94
CA VAL A 116 5.00 12.16 6.16
C VAL A 116 6.02 11.35 6.97
N LEU A 117 6.84 10.51 6.29
CA LEU A 117 7.88 9.71 6.96
C LEU A 117 8.93 10.57 7.67
N ARG A 118 9.31 11.74 7.13
CA ARG A 118 10.23 12.68 7.79
C ARG A 118 9.66 13.27 9.09
N ARG A 119 8.34 13.29 9.22
CA ARG A 119 7.64 13.74 10.43
C ARG A 119 7.52 12.64 11.50
N ASN A 120 8.16 11.48 11.29
CA ASN A 120 8.19 10.34 12.21
C ASN A 120 6.79 9.82 12.60
N PRO A 121 5.97 9.38 11.63
CA PRO A 121 4.58 8.98 11.86
C PRO A 121 4.46 7.69 12.66
N VAL A 122 3.31 7.49 13.28
CA VAL A 122 2.87 6.14 13.65
C VAL A 122 2.46 5.40 12.37
N VAL A 123 3.15 4.29 12.08
CA VAL A 123 2.87 3.48 10.89
C VAL A 123 2.02 2.27 11.26
N ILE A 124 0.85 2.14 10.64
CA ILE A 124 -0.07 1.01 10.83
C ILE A 124 -0.15 0.23 9.51
N VAL A 125 0.19 -1.06 9.55
CA VAL A 125 0.15 -1.94 8.37
C VAL A 125 -0.89 -3.02 8.54
N THR A 126 -1.80 -3.15 7.57
CA THR A 126 -2.85 -4.18 7.54
C THR A 126 -2.63 -5.14 6.38
N LEU A 127 -2.05 -6.30 6.66
CA LEU A 127 -1.75 -7.31 5.65
C LEU A 127 -2.98 -8.16 5.34
N GLY A 128 -3.20 -8.45 4.06
CA GLY A 128 -4.32 -9.26 3.60
C GLY A 128 -3.92 -10.63 3.06
N THR A 129 -2.67 -10.81 2.64
CA THR A 129 -2.22 -12.07 2.03
C THR A 129 -0.71 -12.27 2.11
N ALA A 130 -0.29 -13.53 2.19
CA ALA A 130 1.10 -13.94 2.00
C ALA A 130 1.43 -14.28 0.51
N TYR A 131 0.46 -14.16 -0.38
CA TYR A 131 0.71 -14.36 -1.81
C TYR A 131 1.10 -13.05 -2.46
N VAL A 132 2.12 -13.10 -3.33
CA VAL A 132 2.58 -12.00 -4.15
C VAL A 132 2.51 -12.38 -5.62
N PHE A 133 2.29 -11.39 -6.47
CA PHE A 133 2.50 -11.52 -7.90
C PHE A 133 3.82 -10.85 -8.25
N CYS A 134 4.65 -11.55 -9.02
CA CYS A 134 5.90 -11.02 -9.52
C CYS A 134 5.82 -10.93 -11.04
N GLU A 135 6.23 -9.79 -11.60
CA GLU A 135 6.41 -9.65 -13.04
C GLU A 135 7.51 -10.61 -13.51
N LYS A 136 7.24 -11.47 -14.48
CA LYS A 136 8.21 -12.52 -14.90
C LYS A 136 9.47 -11.94 -15.53
N GLU A 137 9.35 -10.81 -16.22
CA GLU A 137 10.47 -10.16 -16.89
C GLU A 137 11.50 -9.64 -15.90
N THR A 138 11.05 -9.00 -14.82
CA THR A 138 11.93 -8.34 -13.84
C THR A 138 12.11 -9.15 -12.56
N GLY A 139 11.23 -10.11 -12.29
CA GLY A 139 11.16 -10.82 -11.01
C GLY A 139 10.63 -9.99 -9.85
N MET A 140 10.30 -8.72 -10.08
CA MET A 140 9.85 -7.79 -9.05
C MET A 140 8.42 -8.07 -8.61
N ALA A 141 8.17 -7.98 -7.30
CA ALA A 141 6.82 -8.03 -6.77
C ALA A 141 6.03 -6.80 -7.21
N VAL A 142 4.77 -7.00 -7.60
CA VAL A 142 3.87 -5.93 -8.03
C VAL A 142 2.74 -5.73 -7.03
N GLY A 143 2.32 -4.49 -6.86
CA GLY A 143 1.16 -4.12 -6.04
C GLY A 143 -0.16 -4.47 -6.71
N ASN A 144 -0.20 -4.34 -8.04
CA ASN A 144 -1.39 -4.61 -8.83
C ASN A 144 -1.02 -5.07 -10.25
N CYS A 145 -1.72 -6.08 -10.75
CA CYS A 145 -1.52 -6.58 -12.12
C CYS A 145 -2.25 -5.76 -13.19
N HIS A 146 -3.03 -4.75 -12.85
CA HIS A 146 -3.72 -3.81 -13.75
C HIS A 146 -4.47 -4.44 -14.93
N LYS A 147 -4.96 -5.68 -14.76
CA LYS A 147 -5.63 -6.47 -15.81
C LYS A 147 -4.75 -6.85 -17.00
N PHE A 148 -3.43 -6.83 -16.83
CA PHE A 148 -2.54 -7.49 -17.77
C PHE A 148 -2.82 -8.99 -17.78
N PRO A 149 -2.55 -9.70 -18.89
CA PRO A 149 -2.70 -11.14 -18.97
C PRO A 149 -1.94 -11.88 -17.86
N ALA A 150 -2.53 -12.94 -17.32
CA ALA A 150 -1.95 -13.68 -16.19
C ALA A 150 -0.57 -14.26 -16.49
N GLU A 151 -0.26 -14.53 -17.78
CA GLU A 151 1.03 -15.03 -18.23
C GLU A 151 2.20 -14.08 -17.99
N TYR A 152 1.96 -12.79 -17.78
CA TYR A 152 3.01 -11.82 -17.43
C TYR A 152 3.51 -11.96 -16.00
N PHE A 153 2.75 -12.65 -15.15
CA PHE A 153 3.04 -12.72 -13.72
C PHE A 153 3.24 -14.16 -13.26
N GLU A 154 4.04 -14.31 -12.22
CA GLU A 154 4.14 -15.50 -11.42
C GLU A 154 3.57 -15.24 -10.04
N ARG A 155 2.68 -16.13 -9.57
CA ARG A 155 2.15 -16.06 -8.21
C ARG A 155 3.05 -16.87 -7.28
N ARG A 156 3.59 -16.24 -6.27
CA ARG A 156 4.44 -16.87 -5.24
C ARG A 156 3.80 -16.73 -3.86
N ARG A 157 4.02 -17.73 -3.03
CA ARG A 157 3.69 -17.65 -1.61
C ARG A 157 4.96 -17.28 -0.84
N LEU A 158 4.87 -16.23 -0.02
CA LEU A 158 5.97 -15.87 0.86
C LEU A 158 6.12 -16.93 1.96
N PRO A 159 7.35 -17.38 2.24
CA PRO A 159 7.61 -18.26 3.36
C PRO A 159 7.43 -17.48 4.68
N VAL A 160 7.00 -18.19 5.73
CA VAL A 160 7.15 -17.68 7.09
C VAL A 160 8.63 -17.84 7.44
N PRO A 161 9.35 -16.78 7.83
CA PRO A 161 10.71 -16.93 8.30
C PRO A 161 10.69 -17.91 9.48
N SER A 162 11.51 -18.95 9.39
CA SER A 162 11.76 -19.79 10.56
C SER A 162 12.44 -18.90 11.61
N ALA A 163 11.77 -18.73 12.74
CA ALA A 163 12.25 -17.98 13.89
C ALA A 163 13.57 -18.60 14.43
#